data_89d4beeac677b72891133909cd9da452
#
_entry.id   89d4beeac677b72891133909cd9da452
#
_cell.length_a   1.000
_cell.length_b   1.000
_cell.length_c   1.000
_cell.angle_alpha   90.00
_cell.angle_beta   90.00
_cell.angle_gamma   90.00
#
_symmetry.space_group_name_H-M   'P 1'
#
loop_
_entity.id
_entity.type
_entity.pdbx_description
1 polymer ?
#
loop_
_entity_poly.entity_id
_entity_poly.type
_entity_poly.pdbx_seq_one_letter_code
_entity_poly.pdbx_strand_id
1 'polypeptide(L)'
;MKIMLVRDRNVLNNNWLAYFANLLHERGHEVVIACDTYGKLGVSAPGHELEPGVRLANVNGKTSSPLQNFWRRIRCKALPSWHLFDRLIKAEKPDVIICYFPVDLYNVTRFQHHNIPIVQMVHGYPPMILDKVLHKNPLSRAFCRQSFARINTWQVLMNSYKKEIDPFFAPQNVVRIANPVKQYAENEMVDLSAEKKRIIYVARIEKKTKRPHLLVEAFAKIAAEFPDWKVEIWGMRKYPEYEKEINDFIRAHNLTGQVALMGYTEDVEGLYRRADIHAFPSASEGFSLAIADAMSIGLPHVGFKDAHSVNEIIVDGHNGFLADNVDDFAAKLKILMKDKELRIKFGYNAHEDMKAYAPEILMNQWEELFQKLCPANPDTKK
;
A
#
# COMPACT_ATOMS: atom_id res chain seq x y z
N MET A 1 12.97 13.32 17.47
CA MET A 1 11.59 13.71 17.77
C MET A 1 10.82 12.50 18.28
N LYS A 2 9.70 12.73 18.99
CA LYS A 2 8.79 11.66 19.38
C LYS A 2 7.58 11.63 18.44
N ILE A 3 7.43 10.54 17.70
CA ILE A 3 6.40 10.37 16.67
C ILE A 3 5.37 9.35 17.14
N MET A 4 4.08 9.72 17.11
CA MET A 4 2.99 8.81 17.41
C MET A 4 2.27 8.41 16.13
N LEU A 5 2.38 7.14 15.74
CA LEU A 5 1.61 6.55 14.66
C LEU A 5 0.29 6.02 15.22
N VAL A 6 -0.83 6.43 14.65
CA VAL A 6 -2.16 5.99 15.12
C VAL A 6 -2.77 5.04 14.11
N ARG A 7 -3.17 3.85 14.60
CA ARG A 7 -3.84 2.82 13.83
C ARG A 7 -4.90 2.13 14.70
N ASP A 8 -6.16 2.28 14.37
CA ASP A 8 -7.29 1.81 15.19
C ASP A 8 -7.23 0.29 15.44
N ARG A 9 -7.17 -0.52 14.39
CA ARG A 9 -7.24 -1.99 14.51
C ARG A 9 -6.26 -2.71 13.59
N ASN A 10 -5.91 -3.95 13.94
CA ASN A 10 -5.07 -4.84 13.13
C ASN A 10 -3.70 -4.25 12.74
N VAL A 11 -3.06 -3.59 13.69
CA VAL A 11 -1.78 -2.89 13.50
C VAL A 11 -0.72 -3.78 12.87
N LEU A 12 -0.51 -4.97 13.43
CA LEU A 12 0.58 -5.87 13.01
C LEU A 12 0.26 -6.68 11.74
N ASN A 13 -0.99 -6.67 11.27
CA ASN A 13 -1.33 -7.25 9.97
C ASN A 13 -0.99 -6.32 8.79
N ASN A 14 -0.44 -5.14 9.09
CA ASN A 14 -0.02 -4.17 8.10
C ASN A 14 1.51 -4.07 8.09
N ASN A 15 2.14 -4.88 7.27
CA ASN A 15 3.59 -4.92 7.11
C ASN A 15 4.20 -3.54 6.80
N TRP A 16 3.47 -2.72 6.01
CA TRP A 16 3.94 -1.40 5.66
C TRP A 16 4.06 -0.47 6.88
N LEU A 17 3.11 -0.51 7.83
CA LEU A 17 3.16 0.34 9.02
C LEU A 17 4.34 -0.03 9.93
N ALA A 18 4.60 -1.33 10.09
CA ALA A 18 5.76 -1.81 10.84
C ALA A 18 7.06 -1.38 10.17
N TYR A 19 7.18 -1.56 8.86
CA TYR A 19 8.32 -1.12 8.08
C TYR A 19 8.56 0.38 8.20
N PHE A 20 7.52 1.20 8.05
CA PHE A 20 7.63 2.65 8.20
C PHE A 20 8.03 3.07 9.62
N ALA A 21 7.49 2.42 10.63
CA ALA A 21 7.86 2.69 12.02
C ALA A 21 9.34 2.38 12.29
N ASN A 22 9.84 1.27 11.73
CA ASN A 22 11.24 0.90 11.83
C ASN A 22 12.16 1.93 11.12
N LEU A 23 11.81 2.35 9.90
CA LEU A 23 12.55 3.40 9.19
C LEU A 23 12.63 4.72 9.95
N LEU A 24 11.52 5.12 10.61
CA LEU A 24 11.54 6.30 11.48
C LEU A 24 12.47 6.10 12.69
N HIS A 25 12.46 4.90 13.27
CA HIS A 25 13.32 4.56 14.41
C HIS A 25 14.80 4.56 14.01
N GLU A 26 15.15 3.97 12.88
CA GLU A 26 16.51 3.99 12.31
C GLU A 26 17.05 5.41 12.09
N ARG A 27 16.14 6.38 11.83
CA ARG A 27 16.46 7.82 11.72
C ARG A 27 16.61 8.52 13.08
N GLY A 28 16.54 7.78 14.17
CA GLY A 28 16.73 8.30 15.54
C GLY A 28 15.48 8.93 16.17
N HIS A 29 14.29 8.65 15.64
CA HIS A 29 13.05 9.07 16.29
C HIS A 29 12.63 8.09 17.39
N GLU A 30 12.00 8.60 18.45
CA GLU A 30 11.22 7.80 19.38
C GLU A 30 9.85 7.52 18.76
N VAL A 31 9.57 6.26 18.45
CA VAL A 31 8.33 5.88 17.74
C VAL A 31 7.39 5.12 18.65
N VAL A 32 6.16 5.61 18.73
CA VAL A 32 5.06 4.97 19.47
C VAL A 32 3.92 4.65 18.50
N ILE A 33 3.58 3.38 18.36
CA ILE A 33 2.38 2.97 17.62
C ILE A 33 1.22 2.86 18.60
N ALA A 34 0.26 3.75 18.48
CA ALA A 34 -0.98 3.75 19.29
C ALA A 34 -2.08 2.98 18.58
N CYS A 35 -2.68 1.99 19.24
CA CYS A 35 -3.74 1.19 18.68
C CYS A 35 -4.84 0.88 19.70
N ASP A 36 -6.02 0.49 19.18
CA ASP A 36 -7.20 0.09 19.94
C ASP A 36 -7.62 -1.33 19.51
N THR A 37 -6.86 -2.34 19.92
CA THR A 37 -7.16 -3.72 19.56
C THR A 37 -7.47 -4.55 20.79
N TYR A 38 -8.70 -5.08 20.87
CA TYR A 38 -9.05 -6.07 21.87
C TYR A 38 -8.82 -7.49 21.31
N GLY A 39 -7.92 -8.25 21.94
CA GLY A 39 -7.58 -9.61 21.54
C GLY A 39 -6.11 -9.76 21.13
N LYS A 40 -5.86 -10.64 20.17
CA LYS A 40 -4.51 -10.79 19.61
C LYS A 40 -4.24 -9.62 18.66
N LEU A 41 -3.07 -9.00 18.79
CA LEU A 41 -2.59 -7.91 17.92
C LEU A 41 -2.27 -8.42 16.54
N GLY A 42 -2.42 -9.51 16.08
CA GLY A 42 -1.91 -10.07 14.85
C GLY A 42 -0.41 -10.41 14.98
N VAL A 43 0.12 -11.10 14.02
CA VAL A 43 1.54 -11.42 13.91
C VAL A 43 2.06 -10.66 12.70
N SER A 44 3.15 -9.94 12.86
CA SER A 44 3.87 -9.36 11.72
C SER A 44 4.27 -10.49 10.78
N ALA A 45 4.22 -10.24 9.48
CA ALA A 45 4.80 -11.17 8.52
C ALA A 45 6.33 -11.27 8.77
N PRO A 46 6.95 -12.40 8.47
CA PRO A 46 8.39 -12.56 8.57
C PRO A 46 9.14 -11.41 7.85
N GLY A 47 10.14 -10.84 8.51
CA GLY A 47 10.90 -9.71 7.98
C GLY A 47 10.24 -8.33 8.14
N HIS A 48 9.10 -8.26 8.83
CA HIS A 48 8.39 -7.01 9.14
C HIS A 48 8.08 -6.89 10.64
N GLU A 49 8.89 -7.51 11.49
CA GLU A 49 8.81 -7.35 12.94
C GLU A 49 9.14 -5.90 13.32
N LEU A 50 8.56 -5.45 14.44
CA LEU A 50 8.92 -4.15 14.99
C LEU A 50 10.32 -4.22 15.62
N GLU A 51 11.16 -3.24 15.33
CA GLU A 51 12.44 -3.06 16.01
C GLU A 51 12.25 -2.89 17.52
N PRO A 52 13.18 -3.37 18.35
CA PRO A 52 13.06 -3.32 19.83
C PRO A 52 12.83 -1.93 20.40
N GLY A 53 13.25 -0.88 19.68
CA GLY A 53 13.04 0.52 20.06
C GLY A 53 11.67 1.09 19.68
N VAL A 54 10.91 0.42 18.83
CA VAL A 54 9.55 0.85 18.43
C VAL A 54 8.52 0.33 19.45
N ARG A 55 7.84 1.26 20.12
CA ARG A 55 6.92 0.90 21.21
C ARG A 55 5.47 0.79 20.72
N LEU A 56 4.83 -0.32 21.03
CA LEU A 56 3.41 -0.56 20.76
C LEU A 56 2.55 -0.24 21.99
N ALA A 57 1.73 0.80 21.90
CA ALA A 57 0.81 1.25 22.94
C ALA A 57 -0.65 0.88 22.60
N ASN A 58 -1.11 -0.27 23.09
CA ASN A 58 -2.49 -0.71 22.90
C ASN A 58 -3.38 -0.21 24.04
N VAL A 59 -4.20 0.81 23.77
CA VAL A 59 -5.08 1.44 24.77
C VAL A 59 -6.17 0.52 25.34
N ASN A 60 -6.51 -0.56 24.63
CA ASN A 60 -7.47 -1.58 25.04
C ASN A 60 -6.85 -2.99 25.19
N GLY A 61 -5.54 -3.08 25.27
CA GLY A 61 -4.82 -4.34 25.44
C GLY A 61 -5.28 -5.13 26.68
N LYS A 62 -5.11 -6.46 26.63
CA LYS A 62 -5.43 -7.32 27.77
C LYS A 62 -4.56 -6.98 28.99
N THR A 63 -5.16 -7.08 30.18
CA THR A 63 -4.45 -6.99 31.47
C THR A 63 -4.43 -8.35 32.16
N SER A 64 -3.71 -8.45 33.26
CA SER A 64 -3.70 -9.64 34.13
C SER A 64 -5.04 -9.88 34.84
N SER A 65 -5.90 -8.84 34.97
CA SER A 65 -7.18 -8.94 35.66
C SER A 65 -8.30 -9.43 34.73
N PRO A 66 -8.94 -10.60 35.01
CA PRO A 66 -10.08 -11.11 34.25
C PRO A 66 -11.25 -10.16 34.19
N LEU A 67 -11.55 -9.47 35.32
CA LEU A 67 -12.67 -8.54 35.46
C LEU A 67 -12.44 -7.27 34.62
N GLN A 68 -11.21 -6.74 34.62
CA GLN A 68 -10.85 -5.61 33.76
C GLN A 68 -10.94 -5.97 32.28
N ASN A 69 -10.53 -7.18 31.91
CA ASN A 69 -10.63 -7.66 30.54
C ASN A 69 -12.08 -7.81 30.08
N PHE A 70 -12.97 -8.28 30.97
CA PHE A 70 -14.42 -8.35 30.70
C PHE A 70 -15.01 -6.96 30.42
N TRP A 71 -14.76 -5.98 31.29
CA TRP A 71 -15.23 -4.61 31.09
C TRP A 71 -14.61 -3.92 29.88
N ARG A 72 -13.34 -4.16 29.58
CA ARG A 72 -12.69 -3.66 28.36
C ARG A 72 -13.36 -4.23 27.11
N ARG A 73 -13.70 -5.51 27.09
CA ARG A 73 -14.39 -6.16 25.97
C ARG A 73 -15.76 -5.53 25.69
N ILE A 74 -16.53 -5.24 26.74
CA ILE A 74 -17.82 -4.56 26.61
C ILE A 74 -17.63 -3.14 26.10
N ARG A 75 -16.71 -2.40 26.68
CA ARG A 75 -16.42 -1.02 26.31
C ARG A 75 -15.97 -0.90 24.85
N CYS A 76 -15.03 -1.72 24.36
CA CYS A 76 -14.58 -1.72 22.97
C CYS A 76 -15.72 -1.94 21.96
N LYS A 77 -16.81 -2.60 22.37
CA LYS A 77 -17.98 -2.81 21.53
C LYS A 77 -18.99 -1.68 21.60
N ALA A 78 -19.10 -1.04 22.76
CA ALA A 78 -20.16 -0.09 23.08
C ALA A 78 -19.72 1.38 23.04
N LEU A 79 -18.46 1.67 23.32
CA LEU A 79 -17.96 3.04 23.46
C LEU A 79 -16.72 3.28 22.61
N PRO A 80 -16.62 4.45 21.97
CA PRO A 80 -15.40 4.86 21.25
C PRO A 80 -14.23 5.06 22.23
N SER A 81 -13.02 4.80 21.74
CA SER A 81 -11.77 4.78 22.55
C SER A 81 -11.08 6.14 22.67
N TRP A 82 -11.66 7.21 22.15
CA TRP A 82 -11.05 8.54 22.09
C TRP A 82 -10.45 9.03 23.42
N HIS A 83 -11.14 8.82 24.57
CA HIS A 83 -10.65 9.24 25.90
C HIS A 83 -9.39 8.48 26.34
N LEU A 84 -9.16 7.29 25.81
CA LEU A 84 -7.95 6.52 26.08
C LEU A 84 -6.80 7.04 25.24
N PHE A 85 -7.08 7.38 23.98
CA PHE A 85 -6.10 8.04 23.13
C PHE A 85 -5.71 9.42 23.69
N ASP A 86 -6.67 10.21 24.19
CA ASP A 86 -6.38 11.49 24.83
C ASP A 86 -5.44 11.33 26.05
N ARG A 87 -5.69 10.32 26.89
CA ARG A 87 -4.79 9.99 28.02
C ARG A 87 -3.40 9.57 27.55
N LEU A 88 -3.34 8.75 26.49
CA LEU A 88 -2.08 8.31 25.93
C LEU A 88 -1.29 9.49 25.35
N ILE A 89 -1.93 10.35 24.57
CA ILE A 89 -1.30 11.54 23.99
C ILE A 89 -0.76 12.47 25.09
N LYS A 90 -1.54 12.70 26.17
CA LYS A 90 -1.09 13.50 27.32
C LYS A 90 0.08 12.88 28.06
N ALA A 91 0.13 11.56 28.15
CA ALA A 91 1.25 10.85 28.82
C ALA A 91 2.50 10.83 27.93
N GLU A 92 2.34 10.58 26.64
CA GLU A 92 3.43 10.44 25.68
C GLU A 92 4.02 11.77 25.22
N LYS A 93 3.19 12.81 25.13
CA LYS A 93 3.56 14.15 24.61
C LYS A 93 4.34 14.06 23.28
N PRO A 94 3.77 13.44 22.24
CA PRO A 94 4.44 13.34 20.96
C PRO A 94 4.62 14.72 20.32
N ASP A 95 5.69 14.89 19.53
CA ASP A 95 5.93 16.10 18.75
C ASP A 95 5.01 16.16 17.51
N VAL A 96 4.69 14.99 16.92
CA VAL A 96 3.79 14.86 15.77
C VAL A 96 2.94 13.60 15.89
N ILE A 97 1.71 13.66 15.40
CA ILE A 97 0.79 12.53 15.32
C ILE A 97 0.53 12.22 13.84
N ILE A 98 0.71 10.97 13.44
CA ILE A 98 0.44 10.49 12.09
C ILE A 98 -0.70 9.49 12.15
N CYS A 99 -1.84 9.83 11.53
CA CYS A 99 -3.00 8.95 11.42
C CYS A 99 -2.95 8.16 10.11
N TYR A 100 -3.00 6.82 10.20
CA TYR A 100 -2.88 5.95 9.03
C TYR A 100 -4.15 5.95 8.16
N PHE A 101 -5.33 5.88 8.79
CA PHE A 101 -6.62 5.98 8.11
C PHE A 101 -7.44 7.15 8.63
N PRO A 102 -8.38 7.69 7.82
CA PRO A 102 -9.27 8.76 8.27
C PRO A 102 -10.11 8.40 9.49
N VAL A 103 -10.41 7.11 9.71
CA VAL A 103 -11.11 6.65 10.92
C VAL A 103 -10.27 6.78 12.19
N ASP A 104 -8.95 6.68 12.07
CA ASP A 104 -8.01 6.81 13.20
C ASP A 104 -8.01 8.25 13.75
N LEU A 105 -8.26 9.22 12.88
CA LEU A 105 -8.34 10.63 13.21
C LEU A 105 -9.42 10.94 14.27
N TYR A 106 -10.53 10.21 14.27
CA TYR A 106 -11.57 10.37 15.29
C TYR A 106 -11.08 10.18 16.70
N ASN A 107 -10.21 9.20 16.90
CA ASN A 107 -9.65 8.87 18.21
C ASN A 107 -8.72 9.98 18.71
N VAL A 108 -8.16 10.76 17.79
CA VAL A 108 -7.15 11.78 18.09
C VAL A 108 -7.77 13.18 18.24
N THR A 109 -8.82 13.51 17.46
CA THR A 109 -9.29 14.90 17.35
C THR A 109 -10.49 15.24 18.22
N ARG A 110 -11.21 14.28 18.81
CA ARG A 110 -12.50 14.54 19.47
C ARG A 110 -12.43 15.41 20.73
N PHE A 111 -11.38 15.28 21.52
CA PHE A 111 -11.18 16.04 22.76
C PHE A 111 -9.90 16.85 22.79
N GLN A 112 -9.36 17.18 21.64
CA GLN A 112 -8.07 17.83 21.60
C GLN A 112 -8.05 19.23 22.20
N HIS A 113 -7.20 19.36 23.19
CA HIS A 113 -6.74 20.63 23.74
C HIS A 113 -5.20 20.78 23.56
N HIS A 114 -4.61 20.08 22.60
CA HIS A 114 -3.17 20.15 22.33
C HIS A 114 -2.90 20.73 20.93
N ASN A 115 -1.78 21.43 20.80
CA ASN A 115 -1.32 22.03 19.54
C ASN A 115 -0.36 21.10 18.77
N ILE A 116 -0.46 19.77 18.99
CA ILE A 116 0.42 18.80 18.32
C ILE A 116 -0.02 18.69 16.87
N PRO A 117 0.91 18.86 15.90
CA PRO A 117 0.61 18.72 14.49
C PRO A 117 0.12 17.31 14.13
N ILE A 118 -0.87 17.26 13.23
CA ILE A 118 -1.47 16.02 12.74
C ILE A 118 -1.22 15.87 11.25
N VAL A 119 -0.62 14.74 10.86
CA VAL A 119 -0.51 14.28 9.48
C VAL A 119 -1.52 13.18 9.25
N GLN A 120 -2.40 13.34 8.25
CA GLN A 120 -3.31 12.29 7.82
C GLN A 120 -2.79 11.60 6.56
N MET A 121 -2.49 10.32 6.67
CA MET A 121 -2.11 9.50 5.53
C MET A 121 -3.34 9.02 4.74
N VAL A 122 -3.22 8.96 3.42
CA VAL A 122 -4.24 8.42 2.52
C VAL A 122 -3.64 7.28 1.70
N HIS A 123 -3.73 6.06 2.26
CA HIS A 123 -3.14 4.85 1.69
C HIS A 123 -4.10 4.11 0.74
N GLY A 124 -4.60 4.83 -0.26
CA GLY A 124 -5.46 4.31 -1.31
C GLY A 124 -5.95 5.44 -2.21
N TYR A 125 -6.78 5.13 -3.20
CA TYR A 125 -7.40 6.15 -4.04
C TYR A 125 -8.32 7.05 -3.18
N PRO A 126 -8.04 8.36 -3.07
CA PRO A 126 -8.70 9.24 -2.11
C PRO A 126 -10.22 9.23 -2.18
N PRO A 127 -10.88 9.36 -3.35
CA PRO A 127 -12.33 9.30 -3.45
C PRO A 127 -12.93 8.03 -2.85
N MET A 128 -12.33 6.87 -3.12
CA MET A 128 -12.82 5.59 -2.60
C MET A 128 -12.71 5.48 -1.06
N ILE A 129 -11.67 6.11 -0.47
CA ILE A 129 -11.44 6.09 0.97
C ILE A 129 -12.34 7.11 1.66
N LEU A 130 -12.39 8.33 1.14
CA LEU A 130 -13.09 9.45 1.76
C LEU A 130 -14.60 9.31 1.65
N ASP A 131 -15.10 8.81 0.53
CA ASP A 131 -16.52 8.48 0.33
C ASP A 131 -17.06 7.55 1.42
N LYS A 132 -16.33 6.49 1.75
CA LYS A 132 -16.73 5.53 2.79
C LYS A 132 -16.86 6.18 4.17
N VAL A 133 -16.10 7.24 4.43
CA VAL A 133 -16.09 7.96 5.71
C VAL A 133 -17.20 9.00 5.75
N LEU A 134 -17.47 9.69 4.64
CA LEU A 134 -18.38 10.82 4.54
C LEU A 134 -19.86 10.42 4.34
N HIS A 135 -20.11 9.28 3.68
CA HIS A 135 -21.48 8.88 3.31
C HIS A 135 -22.22 8.04 4.36
N LYS A 136 -21.72 7.96 5.61
CA LYS A 136 -22.39 7.15 6.63
C LYS A 136 -23.74 7.74 7.10
N ASN A 137 -23.76 8.94 7.62
CA ASN A 137 -24.96 9.68 8.00
C ASN A 137 -24.62 11.17 8.26
N PRO A 138 -25.63 12.10 8.34
CA PRO A 138 -25.38 13.53 8.52
C PRO A 138 -24.54 13.89 9.74
N LEU A 139 -24.78 13.23 10.88
CA LEU A 139 -24.04 13.47 12.12
C LEU A 139 -22.58 13.01 11.99
N SER A 140 -22.35 11.83 11.44
CA SER A 140 -21.01 11.33 11.13
C SER A 140 -20.26 12.29 10.21
N ARG A 141 -20.95 12.85 9.20
CA ARG A 141 -20.37 13.82 8.25
C ARG A 141 -19.95 15.11 8.94
N ALA A 142 -20.77 15.65 9.85
CA ALA A 142 -20.44 16.85 10.62
C ALA A 142 -19.21 16.62 11.50
N PHE A 143 -19.15 15.49 12.19
CA PHE A 143 -17.99 15.11 13.00
C PHE A 143 -16.73 14.91 12.16
N CYS A 144 -16.84 14.27 11.00
CA CYS A 144 -15.70 14.13 10.08
C CYS A 144 -15.15 15.49 9.68
N ARG A 145 -16.00 16.42 9.25
CA ARG A 145 -15.57 17.77 8.87
C ARG A 145 -14.84 18.49 9.98
N GLN A 146 -15.35 18.40 11.21
CA GLN A 146 -14.67 18.99 12.38
C GLN A 146 -13.30 18.35 12.65
N SER A 147 -13.18 17.04 12.51
CA SER A 147 -11.92 16.32 12.69
C SER A 147 -10.93 16.68 11.58
N PHE A 148 -11.40 16.75 10.34
CA PHE A 148 -10.56 17.08 9.18
C PHE A 148 -10.05 18.53 9.18
N ALA A 149 -10.80 19.47 9.78
CA ALA A 149 -10.34 20.84 9.97
C ALA A 149 -9.11 20.97 10.89
N ARG A 150 -8.76 19.90 11.62
CA ARG A 150 -7.60 19.86 12.53
C ARG A 150 -6.36 19.20 11.92
N ILE A 151 -6.43 18.75 10.67
CA ILE A 151 -5.30 18.18 9.97
C ILE A 151 -4.38 19.30 9.50
N ASN A 152 -3.10 19.23 9.89
CA ASN A 152 -2.09 20.18 9.43
C ASN A 152 -1.61 19.84 8.02
N THR A 153 -1.50 18.54 7.71
CA THR A 153 -1.03 18.07 6.41
C THR A 153 -1.69 16.75 6.02
N TRP A 154 -2.14 16.67 4.78
CA TRP A 154 -2.55 15.43 4.15
C TRP A 154 -1.38 14.84 3.38
N GLN A 155 -1.04 13.59 3.65
CA GLN A 155 -0.06 12.86 2.88
C GLN A 155 -0.78 11.92 1.91
N VAL A 156 -0.41 11.98 0.64
CA VAL A 156 -0.90 11.11 -0.44
C VAL A 156 0.26 10.39 -1.11
N LEU A 157 -0.05 9.26 -1.75
CA LEU A 157 0.97 8.39 -2.33
C LEU A 157 1.34 8.79 -3.78
N MET A 158 0.41 9.40 -4.53
CA MET A 158 0.56 9.75 -5.94
C MET A 158 0.35 11.26 -6.16
N ASN A 159 0.97 11.81 -7.22
CA ASN A 159 0.80 13.24 -7.53
C ASN A 159 -0.63 13.58 -7.96
N SER A 160 -1.26 12.72 -8.74
CA SER A 160 -2.66 12.85 -9.14
C SER A 160 -3.59 12.96 -7.93
N TYR A 161 -3.28 12.28 -6.83
CA TYR A 161 -4.11 12.24 -5.62
C TYR A 161 -4.18 13.56 -4.85
N LYS A 162 -3.25 14.49 -5.09
CA LYS A 162 -3.33 15.83 -4.49
C LYS A 162 -4.64 16.54 -4.88
N LYS A 163 -5.03 16.43 -6.16
CA LYS A 163 -6.27 17.04 -6.67
C LYS A 163 -7.54 16.29 -6.25
N GLU A 164 -7.42 15.00 -5.99
CA GLU A 164 -8.54 14.14 -5.62
C GLU A 164 -9.06 14.38 -4.19
N ILE A 165 -8.30 15.06 -3.35
CA ILE A 165 -8.73 15.45 -1.99
C ILE A 165 -9.51 16.76 -2.00
N ASP A 166 -9.20 17.67 -2.90
CA ASP A 166 -9.78 19.04 -2.97
C ASP A 166 -11.32 19.07 -2.95
N PRO A 167 -12.03 18.23 -3.71
CA PRO A 167 -13.50 18.25 -3.71
C PRO A 167 -14.13 17.94 -2.35
N PHE A 168 -13.40 17.28 -1.47
CA PHE A 168 -13.90 16.87 -0.17
C PHE A 168 -13.64 17.91 0.93
N PHE A 169 -12.48 18.60 0.91
CA PHE A 169 -12.02 19.40 2.05
C PHE A 169 -11.28 20.67 1.70
N ALA A 170 -10.89 20.89 0.44
CA ALA A 170 -10.01 21.98 0.03
C ALA A 170 -8.83 22.18 1.02
N PRO A 171 -8.04 21.16 1.30
CA PRO A 171 -6.99 21.21 2.30
C PRO A 171 -5.89 22.19 1.86
N GLN A 172 -5.39 23.00 2.79
CA GLN A 172 -4.33 23.94 2.50
C GLN A 172 -2.97 23.29 2.26
N ASN A 173 -2.74 22.09 2.83
CA ASN A 173 -1.47 21.39 2.73
C ASN A 173 -1.66 19.93 2.34
N VAL A 174 -1.36 19.59 1.08
CA VAL A 174 -1.29 18.20 0.58
C VAL A 174 0.12 17.94 0.08
N VAL A 175 0.78 16.96 0.68
CA VAL A 175 2.11 16.52 0.26
C VAL A 175 2.06 15.14 -0.36
N ARG A 176 2.84 14.91 -1.42
CA ARG A 176 3.06 13.58 -1.97
C ARG A 176 4.33 13.01 -1.35
N ILE A 177 4.19 11.94 -0.59
CA ILE A 177 5.29 11.08 -0.14
C ILE A 177 4.84 9.65 -0.42
N ALA A 178 5.52 8.96 -1.34
CA ALA A 178 5.15 7.59 -1.73
C ALA A 178 5.61 6.56 -0.67
N ASN A 179 5.26 5.31 -0.91
CA ASN A 179 5.82 4.22 -0.11
C ASN A 179 7.25 3.91 -0.56
N PRO A 180 8.19 3.68 0.36
CA PRO A 180 9.53 3.23 0.02
C PRO A 180 9.51 1.84 -0.62
N VAL A 181 10.40 1.64 -1.56
CA VAL A 181 10.56 0.43 -2.35
C VAL A 181 11.95 -0.14 -2.11
N LYS A 182 12.04 -1.46 -1.91
CA LYS A 182 13.35 -2.14 -1.79
C LYS A 182 14.17 -1.87 -3.05
N GLN A 183 15.42 -1.51 -2.86
CA GLN A 183 16.36 -1.26 -3.94
C GLN A 183 17.25 -2.48 -4.18
N TYR A 184 17.62 -2.69 -5.42
CA TYR A 184 18.56 -3.73 -5.85
C TYR A 184 19.72 -3.08 -6.60
N ALA A 185 20.90 -3.70 -6.55
CA ALA A 185 22.00 -3.32 -7.43
C ALA A 185 21.76 -3.87 -8.85
N GLU A 186 22.41 -3.30 -9.85
CA GLU A 186 22.23 -3.74 -11.25
C GLU A 186 22.53 -5.24 -11.44
N ASN A 187 23.53 -5.77 -10.75
CA ASN A 187 23.88 -7.19 -10.79
C ASN A 187 22.89 -8.11 -10.03
N GLU A 188 21.94 -7.53 -9.31
CA GLU A 188 20.85 -8.22 -8.63
C GLU A 188 19.54 -8.19 -9.41
N MET A 189 19.49 -7.48 -10.55
CA MET A 189 18.31 -7.43 -11.40
C MET A 189 17.97 -8.81 -11.98
N VAL A 190 16.71 -8.94 -12.40
CA VAL A 190 16.26 -10.13 -13.12
C VAL A 190 17.03 -10.27 -14.42
N ASP A 191 17.66 -11.43 -14.63
CA ASP A 191 18.27 -11.75 -15.92
C ASP A 191 17.19 -12.05 -16.98
N LEU A 192 16.85 -11.04 -17.78
CA LEU A 192 15.92 -11.15 -18.91
C LEU A 192 16.56 -11.68 -20.19
N SER A 193 17.88 -11.90 -20.20
CA SER A 193 18.58 -12.53 -21.34
C SER A 193 18.27 -14.02 -21.44
N ALA A 194 18.07 -14.68 -20.27
CA ALA A 194 17.63 -16.06 -20.16
C ALA A 194 16.09 -16.12 -20.14
N GLU A 195 15.48 -16.33 -21.29
CA GLU A 195 14.02 -16.42 -21.44
C GLU A 195 13.42 -17.55 -20.59
N LYS A 196 12.54 -17.19 -19.66
CA LYS A 196 11.79 -18.13 -18.82
C LYS A 196 10.40 -18.41 -19.38
N LYS A 197 9.96 -17.54 -20.32
CA LYS A 197 8.63 -17.55 -20.97
C LYS A 197 7.50 -17.52 -19.95
N ARG A 198 7.63 -16.65 -18.93
CA ARG A 198 6.67 -16.52 -17.83
C ARG A 198 6.14 -15.11 -17.71
N ILE A 199 4.81 -15.03 -17.70
CA ILE A 199 4.05 -13.86 -17.27
C ILE A 199 3.59 -14.11 -15.86
N ILE A 200 3.86 -13.18 -14.95
CA ILE A 200 3.46 -13.29 -13.56
C ILE A 200 2.45 -12.19 -13.17
N TYR A 201 1.49 -12.58 -12.37
CA TYR A 201 0.59 -11.69 -11.64
C TYR A 201 0.77 -11.95 -10.14
N VAL A 202 0.95 -10.90 -9.34
CA VAL A 202 1.12 -11.01 -7.88
C VAL A 202 0.21 -10.03 -7.17
N ALA A 203 -0.96 -10.48 -6.72
CA ALA A 203 -1.86 -9.74 -5.84
C ALA A 203 -2.99 -10.65 -5.33
N ARG A 204 -3.82 -10.15 -4.41
CA ARG A 204 -5.03 -10.86 -3.97
C ARG A 204 -5.90 -11.24 -5.18
N ILE A 205 -6.42 -12.44 -5.19
CA ILE A 205 -7.35 -12.90 -6.22
C ILE A 205 -8.73 -12.31 -5.92
N GLU A 206 -9.01 -11.15 -6.53
CA GLU A 206 -10.21 -10.34 -6.25
C GLU A 206 -10.74 -9.69 -7.52
N LYS A 207 -12.07 -9.81 -7.74
CA LYS A 207 -12.73 -9.44 -9.00
C LYS A 207 -12.82 -7.93 -9.24
N LYS A 208 -13.13 -7.15 -8.20
CA LYS A 208 -13.48 -5.73 -8.35
C LYS A 208 -12.28 -4.82 -8.61
N THR A 209 -11.21 -4.99 -7.82
CA THR A 209 -10.05 -4.10 -7.86
C THR A 209 -8.89 -4.73 -8.61
N LYS A 210 -8.55 -5.99 -8.30
CA LYS A 210 -7.35 -6.65 -8.82
C LYS A 210 -7.52 -7.32 -10.18
N ARG A 211 -8.70 -7.78 -10.52
CA ARG A 211 -9.18 -8.24 -11.83
C ARG A 211 -8.29 -9.26 -12.58
N PRO A 212 -7.69 -10.29 -11.95
CA PRO A 212 -6.81 -11.25 -12.65
C PRO A 212 -7.49 -11.97 -13.83
N HIS A 213 -8.82 -12.08 -13.84
CA HIS A 213 -9.58 -12.63 -14.98
C HIS A 213 -9.27 -11.88 -16.29
N LEU A 214 -9.06 -10.56 -16.27
CA LEU A 214 -8.75 -9.80 -17.48
C LEU A 214 -7.38 -10.16 -18.06
N LEU A 215 -6.41 -10.56 -17.24
CA LEU A 215 -5.15 -11.13 -17.74
C LEU A 215 -5.39 -12.47 -18.43
N VAL A 216 -6.24 -13.33 -17.85
CA VAL A 216 -6.56 -14.64 -18.44
C VAL A 216 -7.30 -14.46 -19.77
N GLU A 217 -8.28 -13.53 -19.84
CA GLU A 217 -9.00 -13.20 -21.05
C GLU A 217 -8.06 -12.63 -22.15
N ALA A 218 -7.15 -11.73 -21.78
CA ALA A 218 -6.18 -11.18 -22.72
C ALA A 218 -5.22 -12.27 -23.25
N PHE A 219 -4.71 -13.11 -22.36
CA PHE A 219 -3.80 -14.18 -22.77
C PHE A 219 -4.51 -15.23 -23.66
N ALA A 220 -5.77 -15.55 -23.39
CA ALA A 220 -6.55 -16.49 -24.21
C ALA A 220 -6.57 -16.11 -25.70
N LYS A 221 -6.54 -14.80 -26.02
CA LYS A 221 -6.58 -14.29 -27.39
C LYS A 221 -5.30 -14.57 -28.18
N ILE A 222 -4.19 -14.79 -27.48
CA ILE A 222 -2.84 -14.95 -28.08
C ILE A 222 -2.18 -16.28 -27.76
N ALA A 223 -2.74 -17.07 -26.84
CA ALA A 223 -2.14 -18.28 -26.29
C ALA A 223 -1.70 -19.30 -27.38
N ALA A 224 -2.49 -19.46 -28.46
CA ALA A 224 -2.18 -20.37 -29.54
C ALA A 224 -0.89 -19.99 -30.32
N GLU A 225 -0.54 -18.69 -30.36
CA GLU A 225 0.69 -18.22 -31.00
C GLU A 225 1.93 -18.44 -30.08
N PHE A 226 1.72 -18.70 -28.78
CA PHE A 226 2.78 -18.78 -27.79
C PHE A 226 2.64 -20.02 -26.88
N PRO A 227 2.74 -21.24 -27.44
CA PRO A 227 2.46 -22.47 -26.68
C PRO A 227 3.40 -22.70 -25.50
N ASP A 228 4.62 -22.13 -25.55
CA ASP A 228 5.63 -22.28 -24.49
C ASP A 228 5.47 -21.28 -23.34
N TRP A 229 4.70 -20.22 -23.52
CA TRP A 229 4.51 -19.21 -22.49
C TRP A 229 3.52 -19.67 -21.43
N LYS A 230 3.81 -19.30 -20.17
CA LYS A 230 2.99 -19.61 -19.01
C LYS A 230 2.54 -18.32 -18.31
N VAL A 231 1.32 -18.33 -17.79
CA VAL A 231 0.77 -17.28 -16.92
C VAL A 231 0.56 -17.85 -15.53
N GLU A 232 1.26 -17.30 -14.56
CA GLU A 232 1.16 -17.69 -13.16
C GLU A 232 0.45 -16.60 -12.36
N ILE A 233 -0.70 -16.94 -11.74
CA ILE A 233 -1.50 -16.01 -10.95
C ILE A 233 -1.30 -16.35 -9.47
N TRP A 234 -0.52 -15.51 -8.79
CA TRP A 234 -0.17 -15.68 -7.39
C TRP A 234 -0.95 -14.72 -6.50
N GLY A 235 -1.48 -15.20 -5.40
CA GLY A 235 -2.15 -14.39 -4.40
C GLY A 235 -3.05 -15.16 -3.45
N MET A 236 -3.44 -14.45 -2.39
CA MET A 236 -4.34 -15.01 -1.39
C MET A 236 -5.71 -15.31 -1.99
N ARG A 237 -6.18 -16.51 -1.75
CA ARG A 237 -7.49 -17.02 -2.19
C ARG A 237 -8.54 -16.72 -1.11
N LYS A 238 -9.41 -15.76 -1.39
CA LYS A 238 -10.48 -15.35 -0.47
C LYS A 238 -11.89 -15.61 -0.99
N TYR A 239 -12.04 -15.83 -2.29
CA TYR A 239 -13.33 -15.84 -2.99
C TYR A 239 -13.42 -17.10 -3.84
N PRO A 240 -13.81 -18.26 -3.27
CA PRO A 240 -13.85 -19.55 -3.99
C PRO A 240 -14.70 -19.53 -5.26
N GLU A 241 -15.83 -18.80 -5.25
CA GLU A 241 -16.71 -18.66 -6.42
C GLU A 241 -15.98 -17.94 -7.59
N TYR A 242 -15.24 -16.90 -7.27
CA TYR A 242 -14.49 -16.18 -8.29
C TYR A 242 -13.29 -16.98 -8.83
N GLU A 243 -12.63 -17.74 -7.98
CA GLU A 243 -11.58 -18.67 -8.41
C GLU A 243 -12.16 -19.76 -9.32
N LYS A 244 -13.36 -20.25 -9.02
CA LYS A 244 -14.08 -21.20 -9.87
C LYS A 244 -14.39 -20.58 -11.23
N GLU A 245 -14.89 -19.32 -11.30
CA GLU A 245 -15.11 -18.63 -12.55
C GLU A 245 -13.84 -18.58 -13.42
N ILE A 246 -12.69 -18.22 -12.84
CA ILE A 246 -11.40 -18.17 -13.56
C ILE A 246 -11.00 -19.56 -14.05
N ASN A 247 -11.10 -20.59 -13.21
CA ASN A 247 -10.73 -21.95 -13.59
C ASN A 247 -11.66 -22.54 -14.66
N ASP A 248 -12.97 -22.21 -14.62
CA ASP A 248 -13.93 -22.61 -15.64
C ASP A 248 -13.58 -21.97 -16.99
N PHE A 249 -13.21 -20.69 -16.98
CA PHE A 249 -12.76 -19.98 -18.18
C PHE A 249 -11.46 -20.63 -18.74
N ILE A 250 -10.47 -20.91 -17.90
CA ILE A 250 -9.21 -21.58 -18.30
C ILE A 250 -9.51 -22.91 -19.00
N ARG A 251 -10.40 -23.73 -18.45
CA ARG A 251 -10.79 -25.01 -19.05
C ARG A 251 -11.54 -24.83 -20.38
N ALA A 252 -12.50 -23.92 -20.42
CA ALA A 252 -13.32 -23.66 -21.61
C ALA A 252 -12.50 -23.18 -22.81
N HIS A 253 -11.37 -22.53 -22.56
CA HIS A 253 -10.48 -22.00 -23.60
C HIS A 253 -9.21 -22.85 -23.81
N ASN A 254 -9.15 -24.09 -23.26
CA ASN A 254 -8.01 -25.02 -23.39
C ASN A 254 -6.68 -24.46 -22.88
N LEU A 255 -6.71 -23.60 -21.84
CA LEU A 255 -5.53 -22.94 -21.29
C LEU A 255 -4.88 -23.68 -20.10
N THR A 256 -5.39 -24.85 -19.72
CA THR A 256 -4.95 -25.59 -18.51
C THR A 256 -3.45 -25.86 -18.47
N GLY A 257 -2.81 -26.00 -19.63
CA GLY A 257 -1.36 -26.20 -19.73
C GLY A 257 -0.53 -24.91 -19.67
N GLN A 258 -1.15 -23.73 -19.75
CA GLN A 258 -0.47 -22.43 -19.86
C GLN A 258 -0.83 -21.46 -18.75
N VAL A 259 -2.02 -21.51 -18.16
CA VAL A 259 -2.50 -20.58 -17.13
C VAL A 259 -2.85 -21.33 -15.85
N ALA A 260 -2.34 -20.88 -14.71
CA ALA A 260 -2.61 -21.49 -13.42
C ALA A 260 -2.78 -20.46 -12.27
N LEU A 261 -3.75 -20.74 -11.38
CA LEU A 261 -3.88 -20.09 -10.08
C LEU A 261 -2.96 -20.82 -9.08
N MET A 262 -1.87 -20.18 -8.69
CA MET A 262 -0.78 -20.81 -7.93
C MET A 262 -0.98 -20.79 -6.41
N GLY A 263 -1.76 -19.83 -5.89
CA GLY A 263 -1.94 -19.66 -4.46
C GLY A 263 -1.05 -18.56 -3.86
N TYR A 264 -0.82 -18.64 -2.55
CA TYR A 264 -0.03 -17.66 -1.79
C TYR A 264 1.40 -18.15 -1.57
N THR A 265 2.34 -17.24 -1.58
CA THR A 265 3.72 -17.44 -1.15
C THR A 265 4.23 -16.21 -0.39
N GLU A 266 5.20 -16.41 0.48
CA GLU A 266 5.95 -15.34 1.13
C GLU A 266 7.17 -14.93 0.30
N ASP A 267 7.70 -15.81 -0.54
CA ASP A 267 8.81 -15.55 -1.47
C ASP A 267 8.33 -14.87 -2.75
N VAL A 268 7.93 -13.62 -2.63
CA VAL A 268 7.48 -12.80 -3.78
C VAL A 268 8.66 -12.41 -4.67
N GLU A 269 9.82 -12.15 -4.09
CA GLU A 269 11.05 -11.84 -4.84
C GLU A 269 11.45 -13.00 -5.76
N GLY A 270 11.46 -14.23 -5.24
CA GLY A 270 11.73 -15.43 -6.04
C GLY A 270 10.74 -15.63 -7.18
N LEU A 271 9.47 -15.16 -7.01
CA LEU A 271 8.52 -15.13 -8.11
C LEU A 271 8.96 -14.18 -9.24
N TYR A 272 9.34 -12.94 -8.90
CA TYR A 272 9.77 -11.96 -9.88
C TYR A 272 11.03 -12.41 -10.62
N ARG A 273 12.01 -13.01 -9.91
CA ARG A 273 13.25 -13.51 -10.50
C ARG A 273 13.06 -14.58 -11.58
N ARG A 274 11.98 -15.34 -11.54
CA ARG A 274 11.65 -16.39 -12.52
C ARG A 274 10.63 -15.97 -13.58
N ALA A 275 10.33 -14.69 -13.68
CA ALA A 275 9.42 -14.14 -14.68
C ALA A 275 10.15 -13.33 -15.74
N ASP A 276 9.49 -13.05 -16.85
CA ASP A 276 9.93 -12.17 -17.93
C ASP A 276 9.05 -10.93 -18.04
N ILE A 277 7.79 -11.02 -17.60
CA ILE A 277 6.79 -9.94 -17.68
C ILE A 277 5.95 -9.97 -16.42
N HIS A 278 5.72 -8.82 -15.79
CA HIS A 278 4.69 -8.65 -14.77
C HIS A 278 3.45 -8.02 -15.38
N ALA A 279 2.31 -8.71 -15.30
CA ALA A 279 1.03 -8.26 -15.85
C ALA A 279 0.05 -7.94 -14.71
N PHE A 280 -0.43 -6.70 -14.64
CA PHE A 280 -1.18 -6.22 -13.49
C PHE A 280 -2.47 -5.48 -13.90
N PRO A 281 -3.59 -6.19 -14.14
CA PRO A 281 -4.83 -5.63 -14.65
C PRO A 281 -5.69 -4.93 -13.58
N SER A 282 -5.09 -4.40 -12.52
CA SER A 282 -5.82 -3.71 -11.44
C SER A 282 -6.60 -2.49 -11.98
N ALA A 283 -7.73 -2.17 -11.34
CA ALA A 283 -8.54 -0.99 -11.66
C ALA A 283 -8.06 0.26 -10.90
N SER A 284 -7.53 0.07 -9.70
CA SER A 284 -7.12 1.18 -8.84
C SER A 284 -6.24 0.68 -7.70
N GLU A 285 -5.20 1.44 -7.38
CA GLU A 285 -4.28 1.20 -6.28
C GLU A 285 -4.10 2.46 -5.44
N GLY A 286 -3.56 2.30 -4.24
CA GLY A 286 -3.05 3.44 -3.47
C GLY A 286 -1.66 3.84 -3.95
N PHE A 287 -0.75 2.92 -3.80
CA PHE A 287 0.57 2.79 -4.41
C PHE A 287 0.79 1.30 -4.60
N SER A 288 0.94 0.87 -5.83
CA SER A 288 1.04 -0.56 -6.09
C SER A 288 2.42 -1.08 -5.75
N LEU A 289 2.61 -1.57 -4.50
CA LEU A 289 3.87 -2.19 -4.10
C LEU A 289 4.23 -3.38 -5.00
N ALA A 290 3.24 -4.18 -5.43
CA ALA A 290 3.51 -5.32 -6.32
C ALA A 290 4.11 -4.89 -7.68
N ILE A 291 3.67 -3.75 -8.24
CA ILE A 291 4.29 -3.17 -9.44
C ILE A 291 5.68 -2.64 -9.08
N ALA A 292 5.76 -1.81 -8.04
CA ALA A 292 7.00 -1.12 -7.69
C ALA A 292 8.13 -2.11 -7.31
N ASP A 293 7.83 -3.17 -6.55
CA ASP A 293 8.80 -4.22 -6.20
C ASP A 293 9.28 -4.98 -7.44
N ALA A 294 8.35 -5.33 -8.36
CA ALA A 294 8.71 -6.01 -9.60
C ALA A 294 9.50 -5.09 -10.56
N MET A 295 9.20 -3.79 -10.59
CA MET A 295 9.98 -2.80 -11.33
C MET A 295 11.38 -2.60 -10.74
N SER A 296 11.48 -2.53 -9.44
CA SER A 296 12.76 -2.35 -8.73
C SER A 296 13.76 -3.47 -9.03
N ILE A 297 13.28 -4.69 -9.23
CA ILE A 297 14.11 -5.84 -9.63
C ILE A 297 14.29 -5.97 -11.15
N GLY A 298 13.70 -5.07 -11.94
CA GLY A 298 13.92 -4.97 -13.38
C GLY A 298 12.94 -5.75 -14.25
N LEU A 299 11.69 -5.99 -13.82
CA LEU A 299 10.66 -6.57 -14.68
C LEU A 299 9.90 -5.51 -15.48
N PRO A 300 9.68 -5.72 -16.80
CA PRO A 300 8.77 -4.90 -17.60
C PRO A 300 7.30 -5.20 -17.25
N HIS A 301 6.43 -4.21 -17.45
CA HIS A 301 5.05 -4.26 -16.99
C HIS A 301 4.01 -4.09 -18.10
N VAL A 302 2.82 -4.68 -17.88
CA VAL A 302 1.61 -4.33 -18.60
C VAL A 302 0.49 -4.05 -17.60
N GLY A 303 -0.12 -2.87 -17.69
CA GLY A 303 -1.24 -2.43 -16.87
C GLY A 303 -2.32 -1.74 -17.69
N PHE A 304 -3.41 -1.29 -17.02
CA PHE A 304 -4.45 -0.50 -17.69
C PHE A 304 -4.22 1.00 -17.49
N LYS A 305 -4.49 1.78 -18.53
CA LYS A 305 -4.34 3.24 -18.58
C LYS A 305 -5.33 3.97 -17.68
N ASP A 306 -6.52 3.42 -17.48
CA ASP A 306 -7.55 3.97 -16.58
C ASP A 306 -7.33 3.61 -15.11
N ALA A 307 -6.31 2.81 -14.80
CA ALA A 307 -6.04 2.34 -13.45
C ALA A 307 -5.28 3.40 -12.64
N HIS A 308 -5.94 4.02 -11.67
CA HIS A 308 -5.32 5.00 -10.77
C HIS A 308 -4.08 4.42 -10.06
N SER A 309 -3.02 5.21 -9.96
CA SER A 309 -1.68 4.85 -9.49
C SER A 309 -0.89 3.97 -10.47
N VAL A 310 -1.50 2.98 -11.10
CA VAL A 310 -0.82 2.13 -12.10
C VAL A 310 -0.32 2.98 -13.27
N ASN A 311 -1.17 3.87 -13.79
CA ASN A 311 -0.89 4.80 -14.88
C ASN A 311 0.04 5.97 -14.54
N GLU A 312 0.49 6.07 -13.30
CA GLU A 312 1.48 7.07 -12.87
C GLU A 312 2.85 6.41 -12.59
N ILE A 313 2.84 5.09 -12.27
CA ILE A 313 4.06 4.30 -12.05
C ILE A 313 4.57 3.73 -13.37
N ILE A 314 3.66 3.17 -14.19
CA ILE A 314 4.02 2.68 -15.53
C ILE A 314 3.98 3.85 -16.51
N VAL A 315 5.12 4.12 -17.13
CA VAL A 315 5.26 5.08 -18.23
C VAL A 315 5.20 4.32 -19.54
N ASP A 316 4.10 4.53 -20.30
CA ASP A 316 3.81 3.79 -21.52
C ASP A 316 4.93 3.91 -22.56
N GLY A 317 5.43 2.78 -23.06
CA GLY A 317 6.54 2.71 -24.02
C GLY A 317 7.94 2.97 -23.43
N HIS A 318 8.07 3.17 -22.11
CA HIS A 318 9.35 3.41 -21.45
C HIS A 318 9.74 2.26 -20.50
N ASN A 319 8.98 1.99 -19.47
CA ASN A 319 9.23 0.94 -18.47
C ASN A 319 8.18 -0.18 -18.50
N GLY A 320 7.20 -0.07 -19.40
CA GLY A 320 6.10 -0.99 -19.57
C GLY A 320 5.09 -0.46 -20.59
N PHE A 321 3.91 -1.09 -20.62
CA PHE A 321 2.82 -0.66 -21.46
C PHE A 321 1.54 -0.41 -20.64
N LEU A 322 0.76 0.60 -21.07
CA LEU A 322 -0.58 0.90 -20.58
C LEU A 322 -1.63 0.61 -21.64
N ALA A 323 -2.52 -0.33 -21.37
CA ALA A 323 -3.56 -0.78 -22.29
C ALA A 323 -4.88 -0.03 -22.08
N ASP A 324 -5.60 0.25 -23.17
CA ASP A 324 -6.91 0.89 -23.13
C ASP A 324 -8.05 -0.10 -22.81
N ASN A 325 -7.90 -1.37 -23.20
CA ASN A 325 -8.87 -2.45 -23.00
C ASN A 325 -8.18 -3.83 -23.06
N VAL A 326 -8.95 -4.92 -22.94
CA VAL A 326 -8.43 -6.29 -22.90
C VAL A 326 -7.77 -6.69 -24.23
N ASP A 327 -8.28 -6.22 -25.38
CA ASP A 327 -7.67 -6.52 -26.68
C ASP A 327 -6.31 -5.83 -26.82
N ASP A 328 -6.22 -4.59 -26.41
CA ASP A 328 -4.96 -3.84 -26.38
C ASP A 328 -3.98 -4.42 -25.35
N PHE A 329 -4.48 -4.89 -24.21
CA PHE A 329 -3.67 -5.59 -23.22
C PHE A 329 -3.02 -6.86 -23.81
N ALA A 330 -3.80 -7.65 -24.57
CA ALA A 330 -3.31 -8.81 -25.28
C ALA A 330 -2.26 -8.42 -26.35
N ALA A 331 -2.51 -7.36 -27.12
CA ALA A 331 -1.55 -6.86 -28.11
C ALA A 331 -0.23 -6.41 -27.48
N LYS A 332 -0.26 -5.70 -26.34
CA LYS A 332 0.92 -5.25 -25.61
C LYS A 332 1.67 -6.39 -24.94
N LEU A 333 0.98 -7.39 -24.38
CA LEU A 333 1.63 -8.64 -23.96
C LEU A 333 2.35 -9.32 -25.13
N LYS A 334 1.68 -9.45 -26.29
CA LYS A 334 2.26 -10.07 -27.49
C LYS A 334 3.55 -9.38 -27.95
N ILE A 335 3.61 -8.04 -27.87
CA ILE A 335 4.83 -7.27 -28.19
C ILE A 335 5.96 -7.69 -27.25
N LEU A 336 5.72 -7.64 -25.93
CA LEU A 336 6.76 -8.02 -24.95
C LEU A 336 7.15 -9.50 -25.03
N MET A 337 6.22 -10.40 -25.35
CA MET A 337 6.51 -11.82 -25.53
C MET A 337 7.41 -12.10 -26.73
N LYS A 338 7.29 -11.33 -27.81
CA LYS A 338 8.08 -11.47 -29.04
C LYS A 338 9.46 -10.80 -28.96
N ASP A 339 9.54 -9.67 -28.26
CA ASP A 339 10.71 -8.81 -28.29
C ASP A 339 11.48 -8.87 -26.95
N LYS A 340 12.53 -9.69 -26.92
CA LYS A 340 13.41 -9.85 -25.77
C LYS A 340 14.19 -8.57 -25.47
N GLU A 341 14.71 -7.90 -26.49
CA GLU A 341 15.50 -6.68 -26.32
C GLU A 341 14.64 -5.56 -25.71
N LEU A 342 13.37 -5.48 -26.12
CA LEU A 342 12.42 -4.55 -25.53
C LEU A 342 12.14 -4.88 -24.04
N ARG A 343 12.02 -6.19 -23.69
CA ARG A 343 11.89 -6.59 -22.28
C ARG A 343 13.09 -6.14 -21.45
N ILE A 344 14.31 -6.37 -21.94
CA ILE A 344 15.55 -5.95 -21.29
C ILE A 344 15.58 -4.43 -21.12
N LYS A 345 15.28 -3.68 -22.19
CA LYS A 345 15.22 -2.21 -22.15
C LYS A 345 14.20 -1.70 -21.12
N PHE A 346 12.98 -2.22 -21.17
CA PHE A 346 11.93 -1.79 -20.25
C PHE A 346 12.23 -2.18 -18.79
N GLY A 347 12.82 -3.37 -18.59
CA GLY A 347 13.24 -3.82 -17.27
C GLY A 347 14.32 -2.93 -16.67
N TYR A 348 15.31 -2.53 -17.47
CA TYR A 348 16.34 -1.58 -17.05
C TYR A 348 15.73 -0.21 -16.69
N ASN A 349 14.88 0.34 -17.54
CA ASN A 349 14.21 1.60 -17.29
C ASN A 349 13.32 1.52 -16.04
N ALA A 350 12.60 0.40 -15.83
CA ALA A 350 11.80 0.17 -14.65
C ALA A 350 12.65 0.21 -13.37
N HIS A 351 13.80 -0.46 -13.37
CA HIS A 351 14.75 -0.42 -12.27
C HIS A 351 15.25 0.99 -11.97
N GLU A 352 15.66 1.74 -13.01
CA GLU A 352 16.13 3.13 -12.84
C GLU A 352 15.05 4.06 -12.27
N ASP A 353 13.82 3.95 -12.77
CA ASP A 353 12.70 4.77 -12.29
C ASP A 353 12.38 4.51 -10.81
N MET A 354 12.60 3.28 -10.32
CA MET A 354 12.35 2.93 -8.92
C MET A 354 13.40 3.48 -7.96
N LYS A 355 14.53 3.96 -8.40
CA LYS A 355 15.52 4.65 -7.55
C LYS A 355 14.95 5.90 -6.89
N ALA A 356 13.99 6.58 -7.55
CA ALA A 356 13.27 7.71 -6.98
C ALA A 356 12.41 7.36 -5.75
N TYR A 357 12.16 6.08 -5.53
CA TYR A 357 11.38 5.55 -4.41
C TYR A 357 12.25 4.85 -3.34
N ALA A 358 13.56 5.08 -3.38
CA ALA A 358 14.48 4.55 -2.38
C ALA A 358 14.09 5.01 -0.96
N PRO A 359 14.19 4.14 0.05
CA PRO A 359 13.86 4.46 1.43
C PRO A 359 14.51 5.75 1.91
N GLU A 360 15.78 5.96 1.60
CA GLU A 360 16.52 7.15 1.99
C GLU A 360 15.89 8.45 1.44
N ILE A 361 15.53 8.46 0.14
CA ILE A 361 14.92 9.64 -0.51
C ILE A 361 13.57 9.97 0.14
N LEU A 362 12.74 8.95 0.35
CA LEU A 362 11.40 9.17 0.89
C LEU A 362 11.41 9.52 2.37
N MET A 363 12.34 8.94 3.13
CA MET A 363 12.52 9.34 4.53
C MET A 363 13.05 10.77 4.66
N ASN A 364 13.90 11.25 3.75
CA ASN A 364 14.30 12.67 3.73
C ASN A 364 13.09 13.59 3.48
N GLN A 365 12.14 13.20 2.62
CA GLN A 365 10.88 13.96 2.43
C GLN A 365 10.03 14.01 3.71
N TRP A 366 10.00 12.91 4.49
CA TRP A 366 9.34 12.90 5.79
C TRP A 366 10.04 13.82 6.80
N GLU A 367 11.38 13.81 6.83
CA GLU A 367 12.16 14.71 7.70
C GLU A 367 11.90 16.18 7.37
N GLU A 368 11.87 16.53 6.09
CA GLU A 368 11.51 17.90 5.64
C GLU A 368 10.10 18.30 6.08
N LEU A 369 9.16 17.37 6.01
CA LEU A 369 7.80 17.59 6.51
C LEU A 369 7.78 17.82 8.02
N PHE A 370 8.50 17.00 8.79
CA PHE A 370 8.57 17.14 10.25
C PHE A 370 9.23 18.45 10.66
N GLN A 371 10.30 18.87 9.99
CA GLN A 371 10.93 20.18 10.23
C GLN A 371 9.98 21.35 9.99
N LYS A 372 9.13 21.27 8.97
CA LYS A 372 8.10 22.31 8.67
C LYS A 372 7.00 22.33 9.74
N LEU A 373 6.59 21.16 10.23
CA LEU A 373 5.52 21.04 11.24
C LEU A 373 5.98 21.37 12.66
N CYS A 374 7.23 21.08 12.97
CA CYS A 374 7.83 21.24 14.28
C CYS A 374 9.17 22.00 14.15
N PRO A 375 9.12 23.30 13.79
CA PRO A 375 10.35 24.08 13.67
C PRO A 375 11.09 24.10 15.01
N ALA A 376 12.38 23.85 14.97
CA ALA A 376 13.22 23.92 16.18
C ALA A 376 13.06 25.30 16.81
N ASN A 377 12.71 25.32 18.10
CA ASN A 377 12.58 26.58 18.81
C ASN A 377 13.95 27.25 18.84
N PRO A 378 14.13 28.46 18.29
CA PRO A 378 15.45 29.11 18.23
C PRO A 378 16.06 29.37 19.63
N ASP A 379 15.25 29.31 20.68
CA ASP A 379 15.66 29.58 22.07
C ASP A 379 16.29 28.38 22.82
N THR A 380 16.39 27.19 22.21
CA THR A 380 16.97 26.00 22.85
C THR A 380 18.46 25.80 22.58
N LYS A 381 19.14 26.76 21.92
CA LYS A 381 20.60 26.84 21.82
C LYS A 381 21.16 27.81 22.86
N LYS A 382 21.11 27.42 24.10
CA LYS A 382 21.95 28.01 25.15
C LYS A 382 22.51 26.90 26.02
#